data_c2030793fee895459743c958713bcb28
#
_entry.id   c2030793fee895459743c958713bcb28
#
_cell.length_a   1.000
_cell.length_b   1.000
_cell.length_c   1.000
_cell.angle_alpha   90.00
_cell.angle_beta   90.00
_cell.angle_gamma   90.00
#
_symmetry.space_group_name_H-M   'P 1'
#
loop_
_entity.id
_entity.type
_entity.pdbx_description
1 polymer ?
#
loop_
_entity_poly.entity_id
_entity_poly.type
_entity_poly.pdbx_seq_one_letter_code
_entity_poly.pdbx_strand_id
1 'polypeptide(L)'
;MRHRPTIAITALCALAMIGPGEPVDPPRKVEKPAAKVGMARPSAPAISLGINCLRDAVTTEGAPLLFEVFLSLDAREAGPSSLTISNPRGGWSDLVRIEVRGATGPIAGLSLVAAEKTKASITLSDSVSGHQWYALERGSLRTGDYTVVAVLQAPPASVAVWQGTVSSPACQLTVRSDGQALSKGESDVAALTAIRVPMFFGRPDSALATADRLLAKDGRNPLLLEAKGDVLARAGRYTEAAAMYDSALAQVGPPPESPLREPPELLLRKLDEAESRIK
;
A
#
# COMPACT_ATOMS: atom_id res chain seq x y z
N MET A 1 28.72 19.99 -15.60
CA MET A 1 29.48 18.79 -15.16
C MET A 1 29.20 18.57 -13.69
N ARG A 2 28.34 17.60 -13.33
CA ARG A 2 28.02 17.27 -11.93
C ARG A 2 28.40 15.82 -11.70
N HIS A 3 29.38 15.58 -10.82
CA HIS A 3 29.86 14.27 -10.42
C HIS A 3 28.79 13.54 -9.59
N ARG A 4 28.47 12.31 -9.97
CA ARG A 4 27.72 11.35 -9.16
C ARG A 4 28.72 10.57 -8.29
N PRO A 5 28.48 10.37 -7.00
CA PRO A 5 29.29 9.48 -6.18
C PRO A 5 28.88 8.02 -6.46
N THR A 6 29.86 7.22 -6.87
CA THR A 6 29.76 5.76 -6.99
C THR A 6 30.02 5.17 -5.60
N ILE A 7 29.05 4.44 -5.06
CA ILE A 7 29.22 3.69 -3.81
C ILE A 7 29.84 2.33 -4.17
N ALA A 8 31.07 2.13 -3.76
CA ALA A 8 31.78 0.87 -3.87
C ALA A 8 31.38 -0.07 -2.72
N ILE A 9 30.81 -1.22 -3.06
CA ILE A 9 30.54 -2.31 -2.10
C ILE A 9 31.81 -3.17 -2.03
N THR A 10 32.50 -3.13 -0.90
CA THR A 10 33.67 -3.96 -0.62
C THR A 10 33.22 -5.34 -0.16
N ALA A 11 33.41 -6.35 -0.99
CA ALA A 11 33.20 -7.75 -0.62
C ALA A 11 34.42 -8.23 0.19
N LEU A 12 34.18 -8.67 1.42
CA LEU A 12 35.19 -9.26 2.30
C LEU A 12 35.30 -10.77 2.02
N CYS A 13 36.35 -11.19 1.33
CA CYS A 13 36.69 -12.60 1.15
C CYS A 13 37.29 -13.17 2.42
N ALA A 14 36.65 -14.16 3.05
CA ALA A 14 37.24 -14.97 4.10
C ALA A 14 38.07 -16.07 3.49
N LEU A 15 39.37 -16.04 3.79
CA LEU A 15 40.34 -17.06 3.40
C LEU A 15 40.22 -18.26 4.36
N ALA A 16 39.79 -19.42 3.84
CA ALA A 16 39.79 -20.66 4.59
C ALA A 16 41.17 -21.35 4.43
N MET A 17 41.83 -21.64 5.55
CA MET A 17 43.07 -22.37 5.60
C MET A 17 42.87 -23.86 5.30
N ILE A 18 43.67 -24.37 4.36
CA ILE A 18 43.75 -25.78 3.98
C ILE A 18 44.69 -26.51 4.96
N GLY A 19 44.19 -27.48 5.69
CA GLY A 19 44.97 -28.41 6.48
C GLY A 19 45.41 -29.63 5.64
N PRO A 20 46.51 -30.31 6.02
CA PRO A 20 47.12 -31.38 5.21
C PRO A 20 46.30 -32.67 5.22
N GLY A 21 46.26 -33.32 4.07
CA GLY A 21 45.38 -34.41 3.70
C GLY A 21 45.67 -35.76 4.35
N GLU A 22 44.61 -36.51 4.57
CA GLU A 22 44.61 -37.96 4.76
C GLU A 22 44.44 -38.68 3.42
N PRO A 23 44.96 -39.94 3.33
CA PRO A 23 44.97 -40.65 2.04
C PRO A 23 43.57 -41.15 1.64
N VAL A 24 43.22 -40.86 0.41
CA VAL A 24 41.93 -41.18 -0.20
C VAL A 24 41.91 -42.63 -0.71
N ASP A 25 40.97 -43.42 -0.19
CA ASP A 25 40.61 -44.74 -0.74
C ASP A 25 40.02 -44.63 -2.15
N PRO A 26 40.22 -45.59 -3.08
CA PRO A 26 39.70 -45.52 -4.45
C PRO A 26 38.19 -45.60 -4.47
N PRO A 27 37.54 -44.88 -5.40
CA PRO A 27 36.09 -44.71 -5.41
C PRO A 27 35.37 -46.02 -5.76
N ARG A 28 34.53 -46.51 -4.86
CA ARG A 28 33.49 -47.49 -5.12
C ARG A 28 32.57 -46.94 -6.21
N LYS A 29 32.38 -47.68 -7.31
CA LYS A 29 31.35 -47.39 -8.30
C LYS A 29 29.97 -47.38 -7.62
N VAL A 30 29.46 -46.21 -7.34
CA VAL A 30 28.08 -46.03 -6.93
C VAL A 30 27.24 -46.01 -8.24
N GLU A 31 26.46 -47.05 -8.43
CA GLU A 31 25.40 -47.02 -9.42
C GLU A 31 24.48 -45.83 -9.13
N LYS A 32 24.45 -44.88 -10.06
CA LYS A 32 23.51 -43.76 -9.98
C LYS A 32 22.08 -44.33 -9.98
N PRO A 33 21.28 -44.12 -8.93
CA PRO A 33 19.86 -44.40 -9.01
C PRO A 33 19.30 -43.53 -10.16
N ALA A 34 18.55 -44.17 -11.08
CA ALA A 34 17.88 -43.47 -12.14
C ALA A 34 17.07 -42.30 -11.55
N ALA A 35 17.49 -41.08 -11.87
CA ALA A 35 16.79 -39.89 -11.48
C ALA A 35 15.37 -40.02 -12.03
N LYS A 36 14.40 -40.28 -11.16
CA LYS A 36 12.99 -40.01 -11.47
C LYS A 36 12.96 -38.56 -11.89
N VAL A 37 12.77 -38.33 -13.17
CA VAL A 37 12.44 -37.02 -13.74
C VAL A 37 11.14 -36.65 -13.05
N GLY A 38 11.25 -35.99 -11.88
CA GLY A 38 10.13 -35.35 -11.24
C GLY A 38 9.66 -34.31 -12.24
N MET A 39 8.48 -34.52 -12.84
CA MET A 39 7.79 -33.46 -13.53
C MET A 39 7.79 -32.27 -12.58
N ALA A 40 8.61 -31.26 -12.88
CA ALA A 40 8.55 -29.99 -12.22
C ALA A 40 7.08 -29.55 -12.32
N ARG A 41 6.38 -29.49 -11.20
CA ARG A 41 5.06 -28.87 -11.16
C ARG A 41 5.27 -27.47 -11.73
N PRO A 42 4.50 -27.08 -12.77
CA PRO A 42 4.59 -25.73 -13.27
C PRO A 42 4.45 -24.81 -12.05
N SER A 43 5.47 -23.99 -11.80
CA SER A 43 5.40 -22.98 -10.75
C SER A 43 4.14 -22.17 -11.02
N ALA A 44 3.24 -22.09 -10.04
CA ALA A 44 2.05 -21.27 -10.19
C ALA A 44 2.53 -19.84 -10.52
N PRO A 45 1.93 -19.17 -11.53
CA PRO A 45 2.34 -17.83 -11.89
C PRO A 45 2.33 -16.95 -10.63
N ALA A 46 3.45 -16.28 -10.39
CA ALA A 46 3.63 -15.54 -9.17
C ALA A 46 2.76 -14.27 -9.21
N ILE A 47 1.92 -14.11 -8.20
CA ILE A 47 1.26 -12.86 -7.92
C ILE A 47 2.12 -12.11 -6.92
N SER A 48 2.40 -10.85 -7.20
CA SER A 48 2.99 -9.92 -6.25
C SER A 48 1.87 -9.18 -5.51
N LEU A 49 1.87 -9.29 -4.20
CA LEU A 49 1.00 -8.54 -3.31
C LEU A 49 1.85 -7.55 -2.53
N GLY A 50 1.50 -6.27 -2.58
CA GLY A 50 2.13 -5.21 -1.81
C GLY A 50 1.16 -4.57 -0.84
N ILE A 51 1.68 -4.05 0.27
CA ILE A 51 0.93 -3.18 1.18
C ILE A 51 1.74 -1.91 1.43
N ASN A 52 1.06 -0.78 1.39
CA ASN A 52 1.62 0.52 1.74
C ASN A 52 0.91 1.05 2.98
N CYS A 53 1.67 1.23 4.04
CA CYS A 53 1.22 1.86 5.29
C CYS A 53 1.53 3.36 5.27
N LEU A 54 1.35 4.05 4.12
CA LEU A 54 1.64 5.48 3.95
C LEU A 54 3.03 5.86 4.49
N ARG A 55 4.09 5.21 3.95
CA ARG A 55 5.52 5.46 4.25
C ARG A 55 5.79 5.62 5.75
N ASP A 56 6.30 4.55 6.36
CA ASP A 56 6.71 4.54 7.78
C ASP A 56 5.63 5.14 8.69
N ALA A 57 4.40 4.65 8.52
CA ALA A 57 3.21 5.23 9.09
C ALA A 57 3.35 5.44 10.59
N VAL A 58 3.43 6.69 10.98
CA VAL A 58 3.32 7.09 12.37
C VAL A 58 1.94 7.69 12.58
N THR A 59 1.24 7.17 13.58
CA THR A 59 -0.09 7.63 13.96
C THR A 59 -0.18 7.78 15.48
N THR A 60 -1.29 8.28 15.97
CA THR A 60 -1.55 8.38 17.42
C THR A 60 -2.63 7.37 17.83
N GLU A 61 -2.70 7.08 19.13
CA GLU A 61 -3.74 6.21 19.69
C GLU A 61 -5.15 6.67 19.27
N GLY A 62 -5.99 5.76 18.86
CA GLY A 62 -7.36 6.05 18.45
C GLY A 62 -7.52 6.76 17.10
N ALA A 63 -6.43 7.14 16.44
CA ALA A 63 -6.51 7.74 15.11
C ALA A 63 -7.00 6.73 14.06
N PRO A 64 -7.67 7.21 13.00
CA PRO A 64 -8.03 6.34 11.89
C PRO A 64 -6.79 5.84 11.15
N LEU A 65 -6.88 4.63 10.58
CA LEU A 65 -5.83 4.02 9.80
C LEU A 65 -6.29 3.81 8.35
N LEU A 66 -5.35 3.92 7.42
CA LEU A 66 -5.57 3.70 6.01
C LEU A 66 -4.42 2.88 5.44
N PHE A 67 -4.74 1.80 4.73
CA PHE A 67 -3.79 0.92 4.09
C PHE A 67 -4.12 0.80 2.60
N GLU A 68 -3.10 0.85 1.79
CA GLU A 68 -3.19 0.67 0.34
C GLU A 68 -2.62 -0.69 -0.03
N VAL A 69 -3.39 -1.50 -0.73
CA VAL A 69 -2.98 -2.83 -1.17
C VAL A 69 -2.87 -2.85 -2.68
N PHE A 70 -1.76 -3.35 -3.18
CA PHE A 70 -1.45 -3.50 -4.60
C PHE A 70 -1.36 -4.97 -4.95
N LEU A 71 -1.88 -5.31 -6.11
CA LEU A 71 -1.88 -6.65 -6.65
C LEU A 71 -1.42 -6.60 -8.11
N SER A 72 -0.36 -7.32 -8.46
CA SER A 72 0.18 -7.36 -9.82
C SER A 72 0.67 -8.75 -10.18
N LEU A 73 0.86 -9.01 -11.47
CA LEU A 73 1.64 -10.17 -11.91
C LEU A 73 3.12 -9.94 -11.57
N ASP A 74 3.80 -11.00 -11.10
CA ASP A 74 5.25 -10.99 -11.03
C ASP A 74 5.81 -11.40 -12.41
N ALA A 75 6.25 -10.40 -13.17
CA ALA A 75 6.81 -10.59 -14.51
C ALA A 75 8.15 -11.34 -14.54
N ARG A 76 8.70 -11.72 -13.37
CA ARG A 76 9.99 -12.43 -13.28
C ARG A 76 9.91 -13.91 -13.60
N GLU A 77 8.72 -14.48 -13.59
CA GLU A 77 8.52 -15.87 -13.94
C GLU A 77 7.94 -16.00 -15.36
N ALA A 78 8.45 -16.95 -16.15
CA ALA A 78 7.88 -17.30 -17.45
C ALA A 78 6.50 -17.94 -17.23
N GLY A 79 5.50 -17.11 -17.05
CA GLY A 79 4.11 -17.47 -16.79
C GLY A 79 3.16 -16.95 -17.87
N PRO A 80 1.86 -17.20 -17.74
CA PRO A 80 0.86 -16.62 -18.61
C PRO A 80 0.90 -15.10 -18.58
N SER A 81 0.66 -14.44 -19.72
CA SER A 81 0.62 -12.98 -19.86
C SER A 81 -0.56 -12.33 -19.11
N SER A 82 -1.48 -13.13 -18.58
CA SER A 82 -2.59 -12.67 -17.76
C SER A 82 -3.06 -13.75 -16.78
N LEU A 83 -3.64 -13.32 -15.66
CA LEU A 83 -4.11 -14.17 -14.60
C LEU A 83 -5.38 -13.60 -13.98
N THR A 84 -6.42 -14.42 -13.85
CA THR A 84 -7.68 -13.99 -13.25
C THR A 84 -7.80 -14.48 -11.80
N ILE A 85 -8.18 -13.57 -10.89
CA ILE A 85 -8.59 -13.85 -9.52
C ILE A 85 -10.09 -13.62 -9.45
N SER A 86 -10.82 -14.54 -8.84
CA SER A 86 -12.28 -14.44 -8.75
C SER A 86 -12.78 -14.79 -7.36
N ASN A 87 -13.78 -14.02 -6.91
CA ASN A 87 -14.53 -14.26 -5.70
C ASN A 87 -16.02 -14.33 -6.06
N PRO A 88 -16.60 -15.53 -6.22
CA PRO A 88 -18.01 -15.68 -6.62
C PRO A 88 -19.00 -15.20 -5.54
N ARG A 89 -18.53 -14.90 -4.33
CA ARG A 89 -19.37 -14.47 -3.19
C ARG A 89 -19.31 -12.98 -2.90
N GLY A 90 -18.43 -12.23 -3.58
CA GLY A 90 -18.23 -10.81 -3.32
C GLY A 90 -17.24 -10.18 -4.29
N GLY A 91 -16.64 -9.07 -3.89
CA GLY A 91 -15.54 -8.45 -4.63
C GLY A 91 -14.23 -9.22 -4.48
N TRP A 92 -13.31 -9.09 -5.42
CA TRP A 92 -11.97 -9.68 -5.30
C TRP A 92 -11.23 -9.15 -4.05
N SER A 93 -11.51 -7.90 -3.64
CA SER A 93 -10.93 -7.29 -2.45
C SER A 93 -11.31 -8.00 -1.15
N ASP A 94 -12.45 -8.71 -1.12
CA ASP A 94 -12.89 -9.46 0.06
C ASP A 94 -12.02 -10.72 0.31
N LEU A 95 -11.18 -11.09 -0.66
CA LEU A 95 -10.19 -12.14 -0.53
C LEU A 95 -8.91 -11.67 0.17
N VAL A 96 -8.77 -10.36 0.36
CA VAL A 96 -7.60 -9.76 1.02
C VAL A 96 -7.92 -9.55 2.50
N ARG A 97 -7.04 -10.06 3.35
CA ARG A 97 -7.05 -9.83 4.79
C ARG A 97 -5.80 -9.05 5.19
N ILE A 98 -5.97 -8.02 6.02
CA ILE A 98 -4.85 -7.29 6.61
C ILE A 98 -4.63 -7.81 8.03
N GLU A 99 -3.42 -8.28 8.30
CA GLU A 99 -2.96 -8.74 9.59
C GLU A 99 -2.07 -7.68 10.23
N VAL A 100 -2.41 -7.28 11.44
CA VAL A 100 -1.58 -6.38 12.26
C VAL A 100 -1.02 -7.19 13.43
N ARG A 101 0.28 -7.14 13.62
CA ARG A 101 1.01 -7.87 14.67
C ARG A 101 1.78 -6.88 15.53
N GLY A 102 1.54 -6.92 16.83
CA GLY A 102 2.34 -6.21 17.84
C GLY A 102 3.38 -7.14 18.48
N ALA A 103 4.07 -6.65 19.49
CA ALA A 103 5.10 -7.39 20.23
C ALA A 103 4.60 -8.71 20.84
N THR A 104 3.31 -8.78 21.20
CA THR A 104 2.69 -9.97 21.81
C THR A 104 2.00 -10.90 20.80
N GLY A 105 2.06 -10.58 19.51
CA GLY A 105 1.44 -11.37 18.44
C GLY A 105 0.35 -10.65 17.67
N PRO A 106 -0.50 -11.38 16.94
CA PRO A 106 -1.55 -10.81 16.11
C PRO A 106 -2.58 -10.04 16.95
N ILE A 107 -3.00 -8.88 16.44
CA ILE A 107 -4.07 -8.08 17.04
C ILE A 107 -5.40 -8.56 16.48
N ALA A 108 -6.23 -9.12 17.34
CA ALA A 108 -7.56 -9.57 16.96
C ALA A 108 -8.58 -8.41 16.99
N GLY A 109 -9.67 -8.57 16.24
CA GLY A 109 -10.83 -7.66 16.32
C GLY A 109 -10.68 -6.34 15.58
N LEU A 110 -9.64 -6.18 14.74
CA LEU A 110 -9.56 -5.04 13.84
C LEU A 110 -10.55 -5.24 12.68
N SER A 111 -11.58 -4.41 12.63
CA SER A 111 -12.54 -4.40 11.53
C SER A 111 -12.11 -3.37 10.48
N LEU A 112 -11.37 -3.84 9.47
CA LEU A 112 -10.99 -3.05 8.32
C LEU A 112 -12.07 -3.16 7.23
N VAL A 113 -12.41 -2.04 6.63
CA VAL A 113 -13.41 -1.96 5.56
C VAL A 113 -12.70 -1.59 4.27
N ALA A 114 -12.98 -2.35 3.20
CA ALA A 114 -12.54 -1.98 1.86
C ALA A 114 -13.22 -0.68 1.42
N ALA A 115 -12.44 0.25 0.86
CA ALA A 115 -12.91 1.59 0.51
C ALA A 115 -14.02 1.57 -0.55
N GLU A 116 -13.94 0.63 -1.48
CA GLU A 116 -14.87 0.49 -2.59
C GLU A 116 -15.25 -0.98 -2.79
N LYS A 117 -16.48 -1.21 -3.23
CA LYS A 117 -16.88 -2.54 -3.67
C LYS A 117 -16.20 -2.84 -4.99
N THR A 118 -15.35 -3.85 -4.99
CA THR A 118 -14.70 -4.30 -6.22
C THR A 118 -15.59 -5.27 -7.01
N LYS A 119 -15.26 -5.46 -8.29
CA LYS A 119 -15.89 -6.50 -9.11
C LYS A 119 -15.58 -7.88 -8.53
N ALA A 120 -16.41 -8.87 -8.86
CA ALA A 120 -16.20 -10.25 -8.43
C ALA A 120 -14.88 -10.85 -8.93
N SER A 121 -14.34 -10.35 -10.02
CA SER A 121 -13.06 -10.80 -10.58
C SER A 121 -12.19 -9.64 -11.02
N ILE A 122 -10.89 -9.90 -11.02
CA ILE A 122 -9.87 -9.03 -11.63
C ILE A 122 -8.95 -9.90 -12.50
N THR A 123 -8.65 -9.44 -13.71
CA THR A 123 -7.64 -10.05 -14.57
C THR A 123 -6.40 -9.17 -14.54
N LEU A 124 -5.33 -9.69 -13.97
CA LEU A 124 -4.03 -9.06 -13.90
C LEU A 124 -3.28 -9.33 -15.21
N SER A 125 -2.52 -8.36 -15.68
CA SER A 125 -1.60 -8.46 -16.82
C SER A 125 -0.43 -7.51 -16.61
N ASP A 126 0.51 -7.46 -17.54
CA ASP A 126 1.63 -6.51 -17.50
C ASP A 126 1.17 -5.03 -17.44
N SER A 127 -0.04 -4.74 -17.93
CA SER A 127 -0.63 -3.40 -17.98
C SER A 127 -1.78 -3.20 -16.99
N VAL A 128 -2.24 -4.26 -16.30
CA VAL A 128 -3.39 -4.22 -15.38
C VAL A 128 -2.99 -4.73 -14.02
N SER A 129 -3.08 -3.87 -13.02
CA SER A 129 -2.88 -4.18 -11.60
C SER A 129 -4.18 -3.99 -10.82
N GLY A 130 -4.29 -4.68 -9.69
CA GLY A 130 -5.33 -4.45 -8.70
C GLY A 130 -4.86 -3.42 -7.67
N HIS A 131 -5.76 -2.56 -7.27
CA HIS A 131 -5.49 -1.55 -6.25
C HIS A 131 -6.72 -1.38 -5.36
N GLN A 132 -6.53 -1.36 -4.05
CA GLN A 132 -7.61 -1.20 -3.09
C GLN A 132 -7.14 -0.57 -1.79
N TRP A 133 -7.95 0.33 -1.27
CA TRP A 133 -7.78 0.93 0.03
C TRP A 133 -8.59 0.18 1.10
N TYR A 134 -8.01 0.05 2.28
CA TYR A 134 -8.66 -0.50 3.46
C TYR A 134 -8.56 0.52 4.59
N ALA A 135 -9.69 0.82 5.20
CA ALA A 135 -9.79 1.81 6.25
C ALA A 135 -10.25 1.20 7.58
N LEU A 136 -9.70 1.69 8.67
CA LEU A 136 -10.18 1.49 10.03
C LEU A 136 -10.53 2.86 10.61
N GLU A 137 -11.81 3.06 10.95
CA GLU A 137 -12.30 4.38 11.40
C GLU A 137 -11.72 4.81 12.75
N ARG A 138 -11.63 3.87 13.69
CA ARG A 138 -10.98 4.08 14.98
C ARG A 138 -9.95 3.00 15.20
N GLY A 139 -8.71 3.42 15.37
CA GLY A 139 -7.65 2.49 15.75
C GLY A 139 -7.86 2.00 17.18
N SER A 140 -7.87 0.67 17.36
CA SER A 140 -7.80 0.05 18.69
C SER A 140 -6.35 -0.23 19.10
N LEU A 141 -5.38 0.28 18.33
CA LEU A 141 -3.97 0.08 18.59
C LEU A 141 -3.50 1.02 19.69
N ARG A 142 -2.77 0.46 20.64
CA ARG A 142 -2.08 1.19 21.70
C ARG A 142 -0.75 1.70 21.21
N THR A 143 -0.10 2.57 22.00
CA THR A 143 1.28 3.00 21.76
C THR A 143 2.21 1.80 21.57
N GLY A 144 3.00 1.81 20.51
CA GLY A 144 3.94 0.74 20.18
C GLY A 144 4.21 0.60 18.70
N ASP A 145 5.07 -0.37 18.37
CA ASP A 145 5.43 -0.69 17.00
C ASP A 145 4.69 -1.95 16.55
N TYR A 146 4.22 -1.90 15.32
CA TYR A 146 3.41 -2.95 14.70
C TYR A 146 3.95 -3.30 13.33
N THR A 147 3.77 -4.56 12.97
CA THR A 147 4.02 -5.06 11.62
C THR A 147 2.68 -5.34 10.95
N VAL A 148 2.52 -4.84 9.74
CA VAL A 148 1.29 -5.00 8.96
C VAL A 148 1.59 -5.79 7.69
N VAL A 149 0.77 -6.80 7.40
CA VAL A 149 0.89 -7.68 6.24
C VAL A 149 -0.48 -7.84 5.59
N ALA A 150 -0.54 -7.71 4.27
CA ALA A 150 -1.70 -8.12 3.51
C ALA A 150 -1.57 -9.59 3.11
N VAL A 151 -2.65 -10.34 3.20
CA VAL A 151 -2.74 -11.74 2.79
C VAL A 151 -3.91 -11.87 1.82
N LEU A 152 -3.62 -12.24 0.58
CA LEU A 152 -4.64 -12.63 -0.39
C LEU A 152 -4.82 -14.15 -0.32
N GLN A 153 -6.04 -14.59 -0.12
CA GLN A 153 -6.40 -16.01 -0.08
C GLN A 153 -7.56 -16.28 -1.04
N ALA A 154 -7.25 -16.85 -2.21
CA ALA A 154 -8.25 -17.26 -3.18
C ALA A 154 -8.63 -18.71 -2.97
N PRO A 155 -9.93 -19.02 -2.82
CA PRO A 155 -10.41 -20.38 -2.63
C PRO A 155 -10.19 -21.21 -3.90
N PRO A 156 -10.21 -22.55 -3.79
CA PRO A 156 -10.24 -23.43 -4.95
C PRO A 156 -11.39 -23.07 -5.90
N ALA A 157 -11.05 -22.82 -7.16
CA ALA A 157 -11.98 -22.45 -8.21
C ALA A 157 -11.70 -23.30 -9.48
N SER A 158 -12.29 -22.94 -10.62
CA SER A 158 -12.04 -23.63 -11.89
C SER A 158 -10.57 -23.43 -12.36
N VAL A 159 -10.09 -24.31 -13.24
CA VAL A 159 -8.70 -24.36 -13.70
C VAL A 159 -8.16 -23.06 -14.30
N ALA A 160 -9.04 -22.17 -14.77
CA ALA A 160 -8.68 -20.89 -15.40
C ALA A 160 -8.51 -19.73 -14.40
N VAL A 161 -8.71 -19.97 -13.11
CA VAL A 161 -8.69 -18.95 -12.07
C VAL A 161 -7.57 -19.25 -11.08
N TRP A 162 -6.81 -18.24 -10.73
CA TRP A 162 -5.73 -18.38 -9.74
C TRP A 162 -6.27 -18.81 -8.37
N GLN A 163 -5.57 -19.72 -7.76
CA GLN A 163 -5.88 -20.30 -6.46
C GLN A 163 -4.63 -20.29 -5.59
N GLY A 164 -4.78 -19.99 -4.32
CA GLY A 164 -3.66 -20.05 -3.40
C GLY A 164 -3.68 -18.95 -2.36
N THR A 165 -2.54 -18.80 -1.72
CA THR A 165 -2.31 -17.77 -0.71
C THR A 165 -1.01 -17.05 -1.04
N VAL A 166 -1.04 -15.73 -1.03
CA VAL A 166 0.14 -14.88 -1.14
C VAL A 166 0.10 -13.82 -0.07
N SER A 167 1.26 -13.51 0.50
CA SER A 167 1.42 -12.47 1.51
C SER A 167 2.32 -11.35 0.98
N SER A 168 2.01 -10.12 1.34
CA SER A 168 2.87 -8.98 1.04
C SER A 168 4.14 -9.03 1.89
N PRO A 169 5.19 -8.31 1.48
CA PRO A 169 6.21 -7.86 2.42
C PRO A 169 5.54 -7.13 3.60
N ALA A 170 6.17 -7.20 4.76
CA ALA A 170 5.70 -6.50 5.93
C ALA A 170 5.97 -4.99 5.82
N CYS A 171 5.00 -4.15 6.23
CA CYS A 171 5.26 -2.76 6.47
C CYS A 171 5.21 -2.44 7.98
N GLN A 172 5.90 -1.40 8.40
CA GLN A 172 5.98 -0.98 9.79
C GLN A 172 4.93 0.12 10.05
N LEU A 173 4.32 0.08 11.23
CA LEU A 173 3.39 1.08 11.72
C LEU A 173 3.76 1.39 13.17
N THR A 174 4.06 2.66 13.46
CA THR A 174 4.32 3.13 14.81
C THR A 174 3.11 3.92 15.32
N VAL A 175 2.58 3.52 16.46
CA VAL A 175 1.52 4.25 17.17
C VAL A 175 2.14 4.98 18.35
N ARG A 176 2.03 6.30 18.35
CA ARG A 176 2.52 7.18 19.43
C ARG A 176 1.40 7.50 20.42
N SER A 177 1.78 7.80 21.65
CA SER A 177 0.84 8.27 22.65
C SER A 177 0.30 9.65 22.29
N ASP A 178 -0.93 9.95 22.73
CA ASP A 178 -1.51 11.27 22.62
C ASP A 178 -0.59 12.32 23.28
N GLY A 179 -0.39 13.43 22.54
CA GLY A 179 0.47 14.53 23.00
C GLY A 179 1.95 14.40 22.60
N GLN A 180 2.40 13.28 22.04
CA GLN A 180 3.72 13.18 21.45
C GLN A 180 3.76 13.96 20.13
N ALA A 181 4.76 14.86 19.99
CA ALA A 181 4.89 15.67 18.78
C ALA A 181 5.14 14.80 17.54
N LEU A 182 4.35 15.03 16.51
CA LEU A 182 4.55 14.51 15.17
C LEU A 182 5.44 15.48 14.39
N SER A 183 6.30 14.97 13.54
CA SER A 183 6.95 15.80 12.51
C SER A 183 5.89 16.38 11.56
N LYS A 184 6.26 17.39 10.78
CA LYS A 184 5.32 18.01 9.82
C LYS A 184 4.76 16.96 8.84
N GLY A 185 5.61 16.11 8.28
CA GLY A 185 5.17 15.06 7.35
C GLY A 185 4.23 14.04 8.00
N GLU A 186 4.51 13.59 9.22
CA GLU A 186 3.63 12.69 9.98
C GLU A 186 2.28 13.34 10.30
N SER A 187 2.30 14.63 10.65
CA SER A 187 1.08 15.42 10.91
C SER A 187 0.24 15.57 9.64
N ASP A 188 0.86 15.81 8.49
CA ASP A 188 0.19 15.90 7.19
C ASP A 188 -0.47 14.56 6.82
N VAL A 189 0.24 13.43 6.97
CA VAL A 189 -0.33 12.10 6.75
C VAL A 189 -1.51 11.83 7.67
N ALA A 190 -1.38 12.12 8.95
CA ALA A 190 -2.46 11.92 9.93
C ALA A 190 -3.68 12.80 9.58
N ALA A 191 -3.47 14.03 9.17
CA ALA A 191 -4.52 14.95 8.76
C ALA A 191 -5.26 14.46 7.50
N LEU A 192 -4.52 14.06 6.45
CA LEU A 192 -5.10 13.49 5.24
C LEU A 192 -5.89 12.20 5.51
N THR A 193 -5.35 11.33 6.36
CA THR A 193 -6.03 10.10 6.78
C THR A 193 -7.34 10.42 7.50
N ALA A 194 -7.33 11.39 8.43
CA ALA A 194 -8.52 11.81 9.17
C ALA A 194 -9.62 12.40 8.26
N ILE A 195 -9.25 13.05 7.15
CA ILE A 195 -10.21 13.55 6.17
C ILE A 195 -10.71 12.41 5.27
N ARG A 196 -9.83 11.53 4.79
CA ARG A 196 -10.17 10.50 3.81
C ARG A 196 -10.96 9.34 4.38
N VAL A 197 -10.66 8.89 5.60
CA VAL A 197 -11.29 7.69 6.19
C VAL A 197 -12.82 7.82 6.29
N PRO A 198 -13.44 8.94 6.73
CA PRO A 198 -14.89 9.07 6.71
C PRO A 198 -15.52 8.90 5.33
N MET A 199 -14.81 9.26 4.25
CA MET A 199 -15.29 9.06 2.88
C MET A 199 -15.51 7.59 2.55
N PHE A 200 -14.63 6.71 3.02
CA PHE A 200 -14.75 5.26 2.82
C PHE A 200 -15.95 4.65 3.53
N PHE A 201 -16.44 5.32 4.57
CA PHE A 201 -17.66 4.94 5.28
C PHE A 201 -18.91 5.68 4.77
N GLY A 202 -18.83 6.36 3.61
CA GLY A 202 -19.96 7.07 3.02
C GLY A 202 -20.41 8.29 3.82
N ARG A 203 -19.48 8.94 4.55
CA ARG A 203 -19.77 10.10 5.43
C ARG A 203 -19.03 11.36 4.97
N PRO A 204 -19.37 11.93 3.80
CA PRO A 204 -18.72 13.12 3.27
C PRO A 204 -18.84 14.33 4.20
N ASP A 205 -19.97 14.50 4.89
CA ASP A 205 -20.15 15.63 5.82
C ASP A 205 -19.16 15.56 7.00
N SER A 206 -18.88 14.36 7.51
CA SER A 206 -17.87 14.16 8.55
C SER A 206 -16.46 14.46 8.06
N ALA A 207 -16.16 14.09 6.80
CA ALA A 207 -14.89 14.44 6.15
C ALA A 207 -14.74 15.95 5.99
N LEU A 208 -15.79 16.64 5.52
CA LEU A 208 -15.80 18.11 5.39
C LEU A 208 -15.61 18.81 6.73
N ALA A 209 -16.36 18.40 7.77
CA ALA A 209 -16.22 18.97 9.12
C ALA A 209 -14.79 18.76 9.67
N THR A 210 -14.16 17.62 9.36
CA THR A 210 -12.77 17.36 9.73
C THR A 210 -11.80 18.27 8.98
N ALA A 211 -11.99 18.44 7.66
CA ALA A 211 -11.18 19.33 6.85
C ALA A 211 -11.31 20.79 7.32
N ASP A 212 -12.52 21.26 7.60
CA ASP A 212 -12.78 22.62 8.10
C ASP A 212 -12.10 22.88 9.44
N ARG A 213 -12.17 21.92 10.37
CA ARG A 213 -11.50 22.02 11.67
C ARG A 213 -9.98 22.07 11.55
N LEU A 214 -9.39 21.34 10.59
CA LEU A 214 -7.96 21.35 10.33
C LEU A 214 -7.53 22.63 9.64
N LEU A 215 -8.29 23.11 8.65
CA LEU A 215 -8.06 24.38 7.96
C LEU A 215 -8.23 25.59 8.89
N ALA A 216 -9.08 25.50 9.91
CA ALA A 216 -9.18 26.56 10.94
C ALA A 216 -7.87 26.74 11.71
N LYS A 217 -7.01 25.71 11.79
CA LYS A 217 -5.70 25.77 12.43
C LYS A 217 -4.58 26.16 11.46
N ASP A 218 -4.66 25.72 10.21
CA ASP A 218 -3.69 25.96 9.15
C ASP A 218 -4.41 26.22 7.81
N GLY A 219 -4.99 27.41 7.70
CA GLY A 219 -5.86 27.79 6.59
C GLY A 219 -5.17 27.92 5.23
N ARG A 220 -3.84 27.86 5.20
CA ARG A 220 -3.03 27.95 3.99
C ARG A 220 -2.36 26.63 3.61
N ASN A 221 -2.66 25.54 4.30
CA ASN A 221 -2.07 24.26 4.00
C ASN A 221 -2.64 23.70 2.67
N PRO A 222 -1.85 23.65 1.61
CA PRO A 222 -2.34 23.24 0.29
C PRO A 222 -2.81 21.78 0.26
N LEU A 223 -2.23 20.89 1.08
CA LEU A 223 -2.67 19.50 1.19
C LEU A 223 -4.07 19.39 1.79
N LEU A 224 -4.39 20.21 2.78
CA LEU A 224 -5.73 20.23 3.39
C LEU A 224 -6.77 20.86 2.47
N LEU A 225 -6.39 21.92 1.73
CA LEU A 225 -7.24 22.53 0.72
C LEU A 225 -7.56 21.54 -0.40
N GLU A 226 -6.56 20.85 -0.92
CA GLU A 226 -6.73 19.82 -1.93
C GLU A 226 -7.61 18.67 -1.42
N ALA A 227 -7.32 18.13 -0.24
CA ALA A 227 -8.12 17.06 0.36
C ALA A 227 -9.59 17.47 0.55
N LYS A 228 -9.87 18.73 0.95
CA LYS A 228 -11.23 19.25 1.02
C LYS A 228 -11.87 19.32 -0.36
N GLY A 229 -11.13 19.75 -1.37
CA GLY A 229 -11.56 19.75 -2.78
C GLY A 229 -11.96 18.34 -3.24
N ASP A 230 -11.16 17.33 -2.95
CA ASP A 230 -11.46 15.92 -3.28
C ASP A 230 -12.76 15.43 -2.62
N VAL A 231 -13.01 15.80 -1.36
CA VAL A 231 -14.27 15.46 -0.66
C VAL A 231 -15.46 16.14 -1.34
N LEU A 232 -15.34 17.43 -1.66
CA LEU A 232 -16.39 18.21 -2.32
C LEU A 232 -16.71 17.67 -3.72
N ALA A 233 -15.68 17.34 -4.52
CA ALA A 233 -15.84 16.76 -5.84
C ALA A 233 -16.57 15.41 -5.78
N ARG A 234 -16.19 14.52 -4.85
CA ARG A 234 -16.90 13.25 -4.62
C ARG A 234 -18.35 13.44 -4.15
N ALA A 235 -18.64 14.52 -3.44
CA ALA A 235 -20.01 14.90 -3.05
C ALA A 235 -20.81 15.61 -4.18
N GLY A 236 -20.23 15.77 -5.38
CA GLY A 236 -20.84 16.47 -6.50
C GLY A 236 -20.87 18.01 -6.40
N ARG A 237 -20.17 18.58 -5.40
CA ARG A 237 -20.09 20.02 -5.14
C ARG A 237 -18.92 20.64 -5.92
N TYR A 238 -18.99 20.53 -7.24
CA TYR A 238 -17.85 20.84 -8.13
C TYR A 238 -17.40 22.30 -8.10
N THR A 239 -18.33 23.27 -7.99
CA THR A 239 -17.98 24.70 -7.86
C THR A 239 -17.12 24.97 -6.62
N GLU A 240 -17.48 24.35 -5.50
CA GLU A 240 -16.73 24.50 -4.26
C GLU A 240 -15.41 23.74 -4.30
N ALA A 241 -15.38 22.57 -4.94
CA ALA A 241 -14.16 21.81 -5.17
C ALA A 241 -13.15 22.62 -5.99
N ALA A 242 -13.58 23.21 -7.10
CA ALA A 242 -12.75 24.07 -7.95
C ALA A 242 -12.13 25.24 -7.16
N ALA A 243 -12.92 25.91 -6.31
CA ALA A 243 -12.42 26.98 -5.45
C ALA A 243 -11.36 26.50 -4.45
N MET A 244 -11.47 25.25 -3.93
CA MET A 244 -10.47 24.68 -3.04
C MET A 244 -9.17 24.32 -3.79
N TYR A 245 -9.27 23.76 -4.99
CA TYR A 245 -8.12 23.46 -5.82
C TYR A 245 -7.37 24.72 -6.26
N ASP A 246 -8.09 25.77 -6.67
CA ASP A 246 -7.50 27.07 -6.99
C ASP A 246 -6.77 27.68 -5.77
N SER A 247 -7.43 27.63 -4.62
CA SER A 247 -6.80 28.07 -3.36
C SER A 247 -5.55 27.26 -3.01
N ALA A 248 -5.56 25.96 -3.26
CA ALA A 248 -4.39 25.10 -3.05
C ALA A 248 -3.26 25.47 -4.01
N LEU A 249 -3.57 25.67 -5.30
CA LEU A 249 -2.60 26.11 -6.33
C LEU A 249 -1.94 27.43 -5.95
N ALA A 250 -2.71 28.39 -5.44
CA ALA A 250 -2.19 29.69 -5.00
C ALA A 250 -1.19 29.58 -3.83
N GLN A 251 -1.22 28.48 -3.05
CA GLN A 251 -0.28 28.20 -1.96
C GLN A 251 0.91 27.33 -2.40
N VAL A 252 0.92 26.86 -3.65
CA VAL A 252 2.04 26.08 -4.18
C VAL A 252 3.22 27.00 -4.46
N GLY A 253 4.11 27.17 -3.48
CA GLY A 253 5.41 27.79 -3.68
C GLY A 253 6.41 26.92 -4.46
N PRO A 254 7.67 27.39 -4.64
CA PRO A 254 8.73 26.57 -5.21
C PRO A 254 8.90 25.25 -4.43
N PRO A 255 9.66 24.28 -4.95
CA PRO A 255 9.44 22.84 -4.84
C PRO A 255 8.97 22.34 -3.47
N PRO A 256 8.07 21.35 -3.45
CA PRO A 256 7.41 20.91 -2.24
C PRO A 256 8.41 20.34 -1.23
N GLU A 257 8.39 20.85 -0.01
CA GLU A 257 9.13 20.29 1.11
C GLU A 257 8.52 18.96 1.59
N SER A 258 7.27 18.68 1.26
CA SER A 258 6.57 17.45 1.65
C SER A 258 6.48 16.48 0.48
N PRO A 259 6.94 15.21 0.64
CA PRO A 259 6.81 14.17 -0.39
C PRO A 259 5.36 13.73 -0.64
N LEU A 260 4.42 14.16 0.19
CA LEU A 260 2.98 13.83 0.07
C LEU A 260 2.23 14.81 -0.82
N ARG A 261 2.88 15.88 -1.25
CA ARG A 261 2.27 16.87 -2.12
C ARG A 261 2.20 16.33 -3.54
N GLU A 262 1.01 16.35 -4.12
CA GLU A 262 0.84 16.02 -5.52
C GLU A 262 1.55 17.06 -6.40
N PRO A 263 2.12 16.66 -7.55
CA PRO A 263 2.65 17.57 -8.53
C PRO A 263 1.61 18.63 -8.95
N PRO A 264 2.02 19.87 -9.25
CA PRO A 264 1.10 20.91 -9.69
C PRO A 264 0.21 20.50 -10.88
N GLU A 265 0.73 19.66 -11.78
CA GLU A 265 -0.01 19.15 -12.95
C GLU A 265 -1.21 18.29 -12.55
N LEU A 266 -1.10 17.48 -11.50
CA LEU A 266 -2.23 16.70 -11.01
C LEU A 266 -3.30 17.59 -10.38
N LEU A 267 -2.89 18.61 -9.64
CA LEU A 267 -3.81 19.56 -9.03
C LEU A 267 -4.51 20.42 -10.09
N LEU A 268 -3.80 20.84 -11.14
CA LEU A 268 -4.39 21.52 -12.32
C LEU A 268 -5.43 20.64 -12.99
N ARG A 269 -5.12 19.37 -13.23
CA ARG A 269 -6.06 18.42 -13.82
C ARG A 269 -7.33 18.24 -12.97
N LYS A 270 -7.22 18.20 -11.65
CA LYS A 270 -8.37 18.13 -10.73
C LYS A 270 -9.24 19.38 -10.84
N LEU A 271 -8.62 20.55 -10.96
CA LEU A 271 -9.32 21.81 -11.17
C LEU A 271 -10.09 21.78 -12.50
N ASP A 272 -9.42 21.46 -13.61
CA ASP A 272 -10.03 21.35 -14.93
C ASP A 272 -11.21 20.36 -14.96
N GLU A 273 -11.05 19.20 -14.29
CA GLU A 273 -12.11 18.21 -14.16
C GLU A 273 -13.31 18.76 -13.39
N ALA A 274 -13.08 19.42 -12.26
CA ALA A 274 -14.15 20.02 -11.47
C ALA A 274 -14.90 21.10 -12.27
N GLU A 275 -14.18 21.99 -12.96
CA GLU A 275 -14.77 23.03 -13.81
C GLU A 275 -15.58 22.44 -14.99
N SER A 276 -15.13 21.35 -15.58
CA SER A 276 -15.85 20.66 -16.66
C SER A 276 -17.20 20.09 -16.21
N ARG A 277 -17.36 19.80 -14.93
CA ARG A 277 -18.58 19.25 -14.32
C ARG A 277 -19.58 20.34 -13.91
N ILE A 278 -19.17 21.61 -13.88
CA ILE A 278 -20.05 22.74 -13.54
C ILE A 278 -20.95 23.12 -14.74
N LYS A 279 -20.51 22.79 -15.94
CA LYS A 279 -21.24 23.07 -17.21
C LYS A 279 -22.34 22.06 -17.46
#